data_a07d0f458b8c231850456133caaef33d
#
_entry.id   a07d0f458b8c231850456133caaef33d
#
_cell.length_a   1.000
_cell.length_b   1.000
_cell.length_c   1.000
_cell.angle_alpha   90.00
_cell.angle_beta   90.00
_cell.angle_gamma   90.00
#
_symmetry.space_group_name_H-M   'P 1'
#
loop_
_entity.id
_entity.type
_entity.pdbx_description
1 polymer ?
#
loop_
_entity_poly.entity_id
_entity_poly.type
_entity_poly.pdbx_seq_one_letter_code
_entity_poly.pdbx_strand_id
1 'polypeptide(L)'
;SRGLGDVYKRQVKELINQMKERIPPGHNLANYLTDTLYMGKEAVYRRLRGEVAFTFDEIAVISHNLGISIDQIIGNHLSNRVTFDLNLLHSPNLMESYYEIVERYLRIFQLVNGDENSETYSATNTIPFTLYSSYEYLSKFRICRWIYQNGKMKTPNSLSDMHVPEKIINAHKKLSESIRKVGKTYFVWDSNVFQSVVKEIKYFAGLNLISTSDVMYLKNELQQLLTDLEHLSIKGEFNEGHELYIYLSNIDFEATYSYVSRKDYQISLFRVYSINSMDSQSPQICQIQKNWIQSLK
;
A
#
# COMPACT_ATOMS: atom_id res chain seq x y z
N SER A 1 22.08 33.90 -12.91
CA SER A 1 20.65 34.08 -13.25
C SER A 1 20.07 33.01 -14.19
N ARG A 2 20.92 32.25 -14.93
CA ARG A 2 20.45 31.16 -15.81
C ARG A 2 19.87 29.96 -15.04
N GLY A 3 20.38 29.64 -13.85
CA GLY A 3 19.94 28.48 -13.09
C GLY A 3 18.54 28.56 -12.47
N LEU A 4 18.10 29.73 -12.01
CA LEU A 4 16.78 29.94 -11.39
C LEU A 4 15.62 29.80 -12.40
N GLY A 5 15.80 30.29 -13.63
CA GLY A 5 14.78 30.16 -14.68
C GLY A 5 14.57 28.72 -15.13
N ASP A 6 15.64 27.91 -15.15
CA ASP A 6 15.55 26.49 -15.54
C ASP A 6 14.92 25.64 -14.43
N VAL A 7 15.19 25.96 -13.16
CA VAL A 7 14.54 25.30 -12.00
C VAL A 7 13.05 25.60 -12.01
N TYR A 8 12.65 26.85 -12.20
CA TYR A 8 11.24 27.24 -12.26
C TYR A 8 10.49 26.53 -13.40
N LYS A 9 11.05 26.52 -14.61
CA LYS A 9 10.43 25.85 -15.78
C LYS A 9 10.22 24.35 -15.52
N ARG A 10 11.16 23.70 -14.83
CA ARG A 10 11.09 22.29 -14.50
C ARG A 10 10.01 22.02 -13.42
N GLN A 11 9.91 22.85 -12.39
CA GLN A 11 8.89 22.76 -11.36
C GLN A 11 7.48 22.95 -11.92
N VAL A 12 7.29 23.94 -12.81
CA VAL A 12 5.99 24.15 -13.50
C VAL A 12 5.64 22.95 -14.38
N LYS A 13 6.60 22.39 -15.11
CA LYS A 13 6.38 21.20 -15.93
C LYS A 13 5.99 19.99 -15.07
N GLU A 14 6.65 19.81 -13.94
CA GLU A 14 6.32 18.74 -12.99
C GLU A 14 4.93 18.91 -12.40
N LEU A 15 4.57 20.13 -11.98
CA LEU A 15 3.23 20.45 -11.51
C LEU A 15 2.17 20.10 -12.58
N ILE A 16 2.40 20.47 -13.85
CA ILE A 16 1.47 20.16 -14.93
C ILE A 16 1.35 18.65 -15.18
N ASN A 17 2.44 17.89 -15.07
CA ASN A 17 2.40 16.44 -15.20
C ASN A 17 1.58 15.81 -14.07
N GLN A 18 1.82 16.22 -12.82
CA GLN A 18 1.06 15.75 -11.65
C GLN A 18 -0.44 16.07 -11.78
N MET A 19 -0.79 17.26 -12.31
CA MET A 19 -2.18 17.60 -12.60
C MET A 19 -2.81 16.64 -13.61
N LYS A 20 -2.11 16.36 -14.73
CA LYS A 20 -2.61 15.45 -15.78
C LYS A 20 -2.88 14.03 -15.28
N GLU A 21 -2.05 13.55 -14.37
CA GLU A 21 -2.16 12.21 -13.80
C GLU A 21 -3.31 12.08 -12.78
N ARG A 22 -3.72 13.21 -12.16
CA ARG A 22 -4.68 13.21 -11.03
C ARG A 22 -6.04 13.79 -11.37
N ILE A 23 -6.23 14.39 -12.54
CA ILE A 23 -7.57 14.81 -12.97
C ILE A 23 -8.50 13.60 -13.10
N PRO A 24 -9.80 13.75 -12.78
CA PRO A 24 -10.77 12.67 -12.96
C PRO A 24 -10.78 12.14 -14.39
N PRO A 25 -10.96 10.82 -14.61
CA PRO A 25 -11.04 10.23 -15.94
C PRO A 25 -12.10 10.93 -16.80
N GLY A 26 -11.74 11.22 -18.06
CA GLY A 26 -12.65 11.87 -19.02
C GLY A 26 -12.66 13.40 -18.95
N HIS A 27 -11.94 14.02 -18.04
CA HIS A 27 -11.82 15.48 -17.97
C HIS A 27 -10.61 16.00 -18.73
N ASN A 28 -10.80 17.15 -19.41
CA ASN A 28 -9.68 17.88 -20.01
C ASN A 28 -9.08 18.83 -18.95
N LEU A 29 -7.74 18.83 -18.82
CA LEU A 29 -7.03 19.63 -17.83
C LEU A 29 -7.39 21.12 -17.88
N ALA A 30 -7.48 21.70 -19.07
CA ALA A 30 -7.79 23.12 -19.21
C ALA A 30 -9.23 23.44 -18.72
N ASN A 31 -10.20 22.58 -19.03
CA ASN A 31 -11.57 22.75 -18.54
C ASN A 31 -11.63 22.58 -17.01
N TYR A 32 -10.98 21.55 -16.47
CA TYR A 32 -10.91 21.33 -15.03
C TYR A 32 -10.32 22.55 -14.28
N LEU A 33 -9.23 23.10 -14.78
CA LEU A 33 -8.61 24.30 -14.18
C LEU A 33 -9.47 25.56 -14.33
N THR A 34 -10.20 25.70 -15.46
CA THR A 34 -11.15 26.80 -15.66
C THR A 34 -12.20 26.80 -14.57
N ASP A 35 -12.78 25.62 -14.28
CA ASP A 35 -13.84 25.47 -13.27
C ASP A 35 -13.29 25.59 -11.84
N THR A 36 -12.10 25.05 -11.59
CA THR A 36 -11.48 25.02 -10.26
C THR A 36 -10.93 26.39 -9.83
N LEU A 37 -10.35 27.14 -10.77
CA LEU A 37 -9.72 28.43 -10.48
C LEU A 37 -10.63 29.63 -10.82
N TYR A 38 -11.83 29.39 -11.32
CA TYR A 38 -12.79 30.42 -11.74
C TYR A 38 -12.18 31.45 -12.70
N MET A 39 -11.39 31.00 -13.69
CA MET A 39 -10.74 31.88 -14.66
C MET A 39 -11.03 31.48 -16.11
N GLY A 40 -10.90 32.41 -17.03
CA GLY A 40 -11.16 32.18 -18.45
C GLY A 40 -10.15 31.19 -19.06
N LYS A 41 -10.58 30.41 -20.06
CA LYS A 41 -9.76 29.40 -20.75
C LYS A 41 -8.42 29.93 -21.26
N GLU A 42 -8.39 31.12 -21.84
CA GLU A 42 -7.15 31.72 -22.34
C GLU A 42 -6.13 31.97 -21.21
N ALA A 43 -6.60 32.43 -20.05
CA ALA A 43 -5.74 32.61 -18.88
C ALA A 43 -5.16 31.29 -18.38
N VAL A 44 -5.95 30.20 -18.42
CA VAL A 44 -5.48 28.85 -18.11
C VAL A 44 -4.45 28.38 -19.14
N TYR A 45 -4.72 28.52 -20.43
CA TYR A 45 -3.78 28.09 -21.47
C TYR A 45 -2.44 28.84 -21.39
N ARG A 46 -2.44 30.15 -21.09
CA ARG A 46 -1.19 30.91 -20.88
C ARG A 46 -0.36 30.36 -19.72
N ARG A 47 -1.02 29.92 -18.64
CA ARG A 47 -0.32 29.26 -17.50
C ARG A 47 0.21 27.89 -17.88
N LEU A 48 -0.58 27.09 -18.57
CA LEU A 48 -0.15 25.77 -19.04
C LEU A 48 1.01 25.81 -20.04
N ARG A 49 1.10 26.90 -20.84
CA ARG A 49 2.24 27.15 -21.74
C ARG A 49 3.45 27.79 -21.04
N GLY A 50 3.30 28.15 -19.75
CA GLY A 50 4.36 28.79 -18.97
C GLY A 50 4.60 30.28 -19.34
N GLU A 51 3.66 30.91 -20.07
CA GLU A 51 3.70 32.35 -20.42
C GLU A 51 3.38 33.24 -19.21
N VAL A 52 2.53 32.72 -18.32
CA VAL A 52 2.17 33.34 -17.05
C VAL A 52 2.37 32.33 -15.93
N ALA A 53 3.00 32.75 -14.84
CA ALA A 53 3.19 31.90 -13.67
C ALA A 53 1.85 31.63 -12.96
N PHE A 54 1.70 30.40 -12.42
CA PHE A 54 0.66 30.18 -11.42
C PHE A 54 1.00 30.96 -10.15
N THR A 55 0.00 31.61 -9.58
CA THR A 55 0.15 32.26 -8.27
C THR A 55 0.20 31.22 -7.17
N PHE A 56 0.67 31.59 -5.99
CA PHE A 56 0.67 30.68 -4.83
C PHE A 56 -0.74 30.21 -4.47
N ASP A 57 -1.73 31.11 -4.52
CA ASP A 57 -3.12 30.77 -4.23
C ASP A 57 -3.68 29.76 -5.24
N GLU A 58 -3.38 29.94 -6.53
CA GLU A 58 -3.79 29.01 -7.57
C GLU A 58 -3.15 27.62 -7.36
N ILE A 59 -1.85 27.59 -7.01
CA ILE A 59 -1.16 26.34 -6.70
C ILE A 59 -1.76 25.67 -5.47
N ALA A 60 -2.08 26.43 -4.43
CA ALA A 60 -2.71 25.91 -3.21
C ALA A 60 -4.07 25.28 -3.50
N VAL A 61 -4.92 25.95 -4.28
CA VAL A 61 -6.24 25.44 -4.68
C VAL A 61 -6.10 24.18 -5.53
N ILE A 62 -5.21 24.17 -6.50
CA ILE A 62 -4.93 22.99 -7.35
C ILE A 62 -4.43 21.83 -6.50
N SER A 63 -3.46 22.08 -5.63
CA SER A 63 -2.86 21.06 -4.76
C SER A 63 -3.89 20.45 -3.83
N HIS A 64 -4.75 21.26 -3.22
CA HIS A 64 -5.82 20.78 -2.36
C HIS A 64 -6.83 19.90 -3.12
N ASN A 65 -7.30 20.34 -4.29
CA ASN A 65 -8.35 19.64 -5.03
C ASN A 65 -7.85 18.35 -5.72
N LEU A 66 -6.59 18.32 -6.15
CA LEU A 66 -6.00 17.17 -6.83
C LEU A 66 -5.12 16.29 -5.90
N GLY A 67 -4.99 16.67 -4.62
CA GLY A 67 -4.11 15.96 -3.67
C GLY A 67 -2.63 16.00 -4.07
N ILE A 68 -2.17 17.10 -4.72
CA ILE A 68 -0.78 17.26 -5.13
C ILE A 68 0.02 17.84 -3.97
N SER A 69 1.14 17.22 -3.63
CA SER A 69 2.08 17.75 -2.64
C SER A 69 3.04 18.76 -3.29
N ILE A 70 2.99 20.00 -2.84
CA ILE A 70 3.92 21.06 -3.30
C ILE A 70 5.36 20.69 -2.91
N ASP A 71 5.56 20.06 -1.76
CA ASP A 71 6.88 19.61 -1.30
C ASP A 71 7.48 18.56 -2.22
N GLN A 72 6.67 17.69 -2.83
CA GLN A 72 7.14 16.74 -3.85
C GLN A 72 7.66 17.46 -5.10
N ILE A 73 7.02 18.54 -5.50
CA ILE A 73 7.43 19.33 -6.67
C ILE A 73 8.68 20.13 -6.40
N ILE A 74 8.80 20.74 -5.21
CA ILE A 74 9.92 21.62 -4.85
C ILE A 74 11.08 20.82 -4.28
N GLY A 75 10.81 19.80 -3.46
CA GLY A 75 11.79 19.08 -2.62
C GLY A 75 12.70 18.12 -3.36
N ASN A 76 12.40 17.73 -4.59
CA ASN A 76 13.22 16.78 -5.36
C ASN A 76 14.63 17.28 -5.70
N HIS A 77 15.01 18.49 -5.28
CA HIS A 77 16.31 19.11 -5.57
C HIS A 77 17.11 19.57 -4.36
N LEU A 78 16.53 19.55 -3.17
CA LEU A 78 17.21 19.96 -1.95
C LEU A 78 17.50 18.76 -1.07
N SER A 79 18.61 18.07 -1.39
CA SER A 79 19.29 17.10 -0.50
C SER A 79 18.39 16.04 0.17
N ASN A 80 18.79 14.84 0.30
CA ASN A 80 18.44 13.75 1.24
C ASN A 80 17.03 13.74 1.93
N ARG A 81 16.09 14.62 1.55
CA ARG A 81 14.71 14.65 2.04
C ARG A 81 13.80 13.99 1.03
N VAL A 82 12.98 13.08 1.49
CA VAL A 82 11.97 12.41 0.70
C VAL A 82 10.64 12.53 1.41
N THR A 83 9.59 12.81 0.64
CA THR A 83 8.22 12.88 1.16
C THR A 83 7.60 11.49 1.20
N PHE A 84 6.93 11.19 2.29
CA PHE A 84 6.09 10.01 2.46
C PHE A 84 4.65 10.44 2.73
N ASP A 85 3.71 9.79 2.10
CA ASP A 85 2.30 9.90 2.43
C ASP A 85 2.00 8.98 3.61
N LEU A 86 1.60 9.55 4.74
CA LEU A 86 1.20 8.79 5.91
C LEU A 86 -0.31 8.50 5.82
N ASN A 87 -0.63 7.25 5.58
CA ASN A 87 -2.01 6.80 5.40
C ASN A 87 -2.61 6.35 6.73
N LEU A 88 -2.95 7.32 7.57
CA LEU A 88 -3.72 7.12 8.79
C LEU A 88 -5.19 7.44 8.49
N LEU A 89 -6.01 6.41 8.46
CA LEU A 89 -7.46 6.58 8.34
C LEU A 89 -8.07 6.65 9.74
N HIS A 90 -8.78 7.72 10.01
CA HIS A 90 -9.46 7.97 11.26
C HIS A 90 -10.97 8.14 11.03
N SER A 91 -11.63 7.05 10.64
CA SER A 91 -13.09 7.02 10.70
C SER A 91 -13.54 6.70 12.13
N PRO A 92 -14.66 7.29 12.62
CA PRO A 92 -15.32 6.83 13.84
C PRO A 92 -15.71 5.35 13.79
N ASN A 93 -15.95 4.82 12.58
CA ASN A 93 -16.25 3.42 12.33
C ASN A 93 -14.97 2.66 11.98
N LEU A 94 -14.50 1.82 12.90
CA LEU A 94 -13.29 1.02 12.72
C LEU A 94 -13.36 0.06 11.52
N MET A 95 -14.53 -0.56 11.28
CA MET A 95 -14.69 -1.46 10.13
C MET A 95 -14.61 -0.73 8.79
N GLU A 96 -15.07 0.52 8.73
CA GLU A 96 -14.91 1.36 7.55
C GLU A 96 -13.45 1.70 7.31
N SER A 97 -12.73 2.17 8.34
CA SER A 97 -11.29 2.43 8.24
C SER A 97 -10.50 1.19 7.83
N TYR A 98 -10.85 0.01 8.37
CA TYR A 98 -10.22 -1.25 7.98
C TYR A 98 -10.47 -1.56 6.50
N TYR A 99 -11.72 -1.41 6.03
CA TYR A 99 -12.08 -1.61 4.63
C TYR A 99 -11.29 -0.68 3.70
N GLU A 100 -11.22 0.60 4.01
CA GLU A 100 -10.49 1.61 3.21
C GLU A 100 -9.00 1.29 3.10
N ILE A 101 -8.37 0.79 4.18
CA ILE A 101 -6.98 0.34 4.17
C ILE A 101 -6.80 -0.86 3.23
N VAL A 102 -7.67 -1.86 3.33
CA VAL A 102 -7.60 -3.05 2.45
C VAL A 102 -7.84 -2.67 0.99
N GLU A 103 -8.83 -1.83 0.71
CA GLU A 103 -9.11 -1.31 -0.64
C GLU A 103 -7.92 -0.54 -1.23
N ARG A 104 -7.19 0.20 -0.40
CA ARG A 104 -5.96 0.88 -0.83
C ARG A 104 -4.90 -0.12 -1.31
N TYR A 105 -4.62 -1.17 -0.52
CA TYR A 105 -3.69 -2.23 -0.93
C TYR A 105 -4.17 -2.94 -2.19
N LEU A 106 -5.46 -3.23 -2.28
CA LEU A 106 -6.06 -3.84 -3.46
C LEU A 106 -5.84 -2.99 -4.71
N ARG A 107 -6.08 -1.68 -4.64
CA ARG A 107 -5.82 -0.75 -5.77
C ARG A 107 -4.36 -0.75 -6.22
N ILE A 108 -3.40 -0.77 -5.29
CA ILE A 108 -1.97 -0.84 -5.63
C ILE A 108 -1.66 -2.08 -6.47
N PHE A 109 -2.16 -3.26 -6.07
CA PHE A 109 -1.93 -4.49 -6.84
C PHE A 109 -2.71 -4.50 -8.16
N GLN A 110 -3.93 -3.97 -8.19
CA GLN A 110 -4.70 -3.86 -9.42
C GLN A 110 -4.04 -2.96 -10.46
N LEU A 111 -3.34 -1.90 -10.04
CA LEU A 111 -2.58 -1.02 -10.94
C LEU A 111 -1.46 -1.74 -11.68
N VAL A 112 -0.90 -2.80 -11.12
CA VAL A 112 0.21 -3.56 -11.71
C VAL A 112 -0.22 -4.88 -12.36
N ASN A 113 -1.47 -5.28 -12.21
CA ASN A 113 -2.02 -6.46 -12.86
C ASN A 113 -2.05 -6.31 -14.39
N GLY A 114 -1.79 -7.40 -15.10
CA GLY A 114 -1.78 -7.43 -16.57
C GLY A 114 -0.49 -6.93 -17.22
N ASP A 115 0.51 -6.58 -16.44
CA ASP A 115 1.86 -6.31 -16.92
C ASP A 115 2.79 -7.47 -16.49
N GLU A 116 3.25 -8.27 -17.45
CA GLU A 116 4.15 -9.40 -17.21
C GLU A 116 5.49 -9.00 -16.59
N ASN A 117 5.88 -7.71 -16.76
CA ASN A 117 7.08 -7.15 -16.16
C ASN A 117 6.83 -6.51 -14.79
N SER A 118 5.61 -6.64 -14.27
CA SER A 118 5.32 -6.16 -12.92
C SER A 118 6.07 -6.97 -11.87
N GLU A 119 6.53 -6.27 -10.84
CA GLU A 119 7.29 -6.89 -9.75
C GLU A 119 6.78 -6.42 -8.38
N THR A 120 6.79 -7.32 -7.42
CA THR A 120 6.67 -6.96 -6.01
C THR A 120 7.77 -7.62 -5.19
N TYR A 121 8.35 -6.84 -4.27
CA TYR A 121 9.33 -7.28 -3.29
C TYR A 121 8.81 -6.97 -1.90
N SER A 122 8.90 -7.92 -0.98
CA SER A 122 8.47 -7.70 0.41
C SER A 122 9.45 -8.37 1.38
N ALA A 123 10.07 -7.56 2.25
CA ALA A 123 10.79 -8.06 3.42
C ALA A 123 9.88 -7.89 4.65
N THR A 124 9.63 -8.96 5.40
CA THR A 124 8.61 -8.94 6.43
C THR A 124 8.91 -9.86 7.62
N ASN A 125 8.57 -9.37 8.80
CA ASN A 125 8.61 -10.08 10.08
C ASN A 125 7.26 -10.71 10.46
N THR A 126 6.26 -10.61 9.59
CA THR A 126 4.94 -11.24 9.77
C THR A 126 4.51 -11.89 8.46
N ILE A 127 3.66 -12.89 8.50
CA ILE A 127 3.09 -13.49 7.28
C ILE A 127 2.38 -12.41 6.46
N PRO A 128 2.71 -12.25 5.18
CA PRO A 128 2.03 -11.28 4.31
C PRO A 128 0.53 -11.54 4.26
N PHE A 129 -0.27 -10.49 4.52
CA PHE A 129 -1.72 -10.62 4.55
C PHE A 129 -2.31 -11.12 3.22
N THR A 130 -1.71 -10.75 2.11
CA THR A 130 -2.10 -11.20 0.77
C THR A 130 -2.10 -12.72 0.60
N LEU A 131 -1.33 -13.45 1.41
CA LEU A 131 -1.24 -14.90 1.34
C LEU A 131 -2.35 -15.61 2.14
N TYR A 132 -2.90 -14.95 3.17
CA TYR A 132 -3.93 -15.56 4.03
C TYR A 132 -5.23 -14.78 4.09
N SER A 133 -5.41 -13.74 3.29
CA SER A 133 -6.64 -12.92 3.31
C SER A 133 -7.91 -13.69 2.92
N SER A 134 -7.78 -14.84 2.26
CA SER A 134 -8.88 -15.74 1.93
C SER A 134 -9.22 -16.76 3.03
N TYR A 135 -8.39 -16.89 4.07
CA TYR A 135 -8.62 -17.76 5.20
C TYR A 135 -9.51 -17.06 6.23
N GLU A 136 -10.62 -17.68 6.60
CA GLU A 136 -11.66 -17.01 7.39
C GLU A 136 -11.17 -16.61 8.78
N TYR A 137 -10.66 -17.56 9.56
CA TYR A 137 -10.27 -17.33 10.95
C TYR A 137 -8.99 -16.49 11.07
N LEU A 138 -8.01 -16.71 10.21
CA LEU A 138 -6.80 -15.88 10.17
C LEU A 138 -7.15 -14.42 9.82
N SER A 139 -8.08 -14.20 8.90
CA SER A 139 -8.56 -12.87 8.52
C SER A 139 -9.38 -12.22 9.65
N LYS A 140 -10.27 -12.97 10.30
CA LYS A 140 -11.01 -12.49 11.47
C LYS A 140 -10.07 -12.15 12.62
N PHE A 141 -9.06 -12.98 12.87
CA PHE A 141 -8.05 -12.72 13.90
C PHE A 141 -7.25 -11.44 13.62
N ARG A 142 -6.88 -11.19 12.37
CA ARG A 142 -6.24 -9.93 11.96
C ARG A 142 -7.12 -8.72 12.27
N ILE A 143 -8.42 -8.78 11.96
CA ILE A 143 -9.38 -7.71 12.26
C ILE A 143 -9.52 -7.53 13.76
N CYS A 144 -9.66 -8.62 14.51
CA CYS A 144 -9.76 -8.62 15.97
C CYS A 144 -8.55 -7.94 16.64
N ARG A 145 -7.33 -8.29 16.21
CA ARG A 145 -6.09 -7.66 16.66
C ARG A 145 -6.08 -6.16 16.40
N TRP A 146 -6.49 -5.75 15.19
CA TRP A 146 -6.52 -4.35 14.83
C TRP A 146 -7.55 -3.57 15.67
N ILE A 147 -8.74 -4.12 15.92
CA ILE A 147 -9.73 -3.55 16.82
C ILE A 147 -9.16 -3.41 18.23
N TYR A 148 -8.53 -4.45 18.77
CA TYR A 148 -7.91 -4.45 20.08
C TYR A 148 -6.85 -3.35 20.24
N GLN A 149 -5.97 -3.18 19.23
CA GLN A 149 -4.93 -2.16 19.24
C GLN A 149 -5.47 -0.73 19.15
N ASN A 150 -6.66 -0.54 18.58
CA ASN A 150 -7.30 0.78 18.49
C ASN A 150 -8.12 1.13 19.75
N GLY A 151 -8.35 0.19 20.66
CA GLY A 151 -8.93 0.44 21.99
C GLY A 151 -10.37 0.99 22.01
N LYS A 152 -11.04 1.10 20.86
CA LYS A 152 -12.33 1.79 20.72
C LYS A 152 -13.55 0.87 20.71
N MET A 153 -13.35 -0.44 20.57
CA MET A 153 -14.42 -1.43 20.54
C MET A 153 -14.06 -2.60 21.48
N LYS A 154 -15.08 -3.18 22.09
CA LYS A 154 -14.93 -4.49 22.73
C LYS A 154 -14.70 -5.52 21.63
N THR A 155 -13.61 -6.28 21.73
CA THR A 155 -13.42 -7.45 20.88
C THR A 155 -14.50 -8.48 21.21
N PRO A 156 -15.04 -9.21 20.24
CA PRO A 156 -15.91 -10.35 20.54
C PRO A 156 -15.11 -11.41 21.31
N ASN A 157 -15.76 -12.12 22.23
CA ASN A 157 -15.11 -13.21 22.99
C ASN A 157 -14.86 -14.46 22.12
N SER A 158 -15.34 -14.46 20.90
CA SER A 158 -15.15 -15.50 19.90
C SER A 158 -15.07 -14.92 18.51
N LEU A 159 -14.12 -15.42 17.71
CA LEU A 159 -14.00 -15.07 16.29
C LEU A 159 -15.17 -15.63 15.47
N SER A 160 -15.77 -16.74 15.93
CA SER A 160 -16.94 -17.32 15.28
C SER A 160 -18.14 -16.38 15.30
N ASP A 161 -18.30 -15.61 16.39
CA ASP A 161 -19.39 -14.63 16.56
C ASP A 161 -19.10 -13.29 15.90
N MET A 162 -17.88 -13.11 15.37
CA MET A 162 -17.49 -11.87 14.74
C MET A 162 -18.15 -11.71 13.38
N HIS A 163 -19.06 -10.73 13.28
CA HIS A 163 -19.64 -10.34 12.00
C HIS A 163 -18.68 -9.45 11.21
N VAL A 164 -18.19 -9.96 10.07
CA VAL A 164 -17.38 -9.20 9.14
C VAL A 164 -18.25 -8.78 7.96
N PRO A 165 -18.36 -7.47 7.64
CA PRO A 165 -19.15 -7.00 6.52
C PRO A 165 -18.71 -7.66 5.20
N GLU A 166 -19.67 -8.00 4.34
CA GLU A 166 -19.45 -8.72 3.08
C GLU A 166 -18.46 -7.96 2.16
N LYS A 167 -18.52 -6.63 2.16
CA LYS A 167 -17.57 -5.80 1.39
C LYS A 167 -16.10 -6.05 1.78
N ILE A 168 -15.82 -6.30 3.07
CA ILE A 168 -14.47 -6.62 3.57
C ILE A 168 -14.06 -8.02 3.09
N ILE A 169 -14.96 -9.00 3.19
CA ILE A 169 -14.70 -10.36 2.72
C ILE A 169 -14.39 -10.36 1.22
N ASN A 170 -15.15 -9.61 0.44
CA ASN A 170 -14.94 -9.47 -1.00
C ASN A 170 -13.62 -8.75 -1.32
N ALA A 171 -13.26 -7.71 -0.56
CA ALA A 171 -11.97 -7.03 -0.72
C ALA A 171 -10.79 -7.97 -0.38
N HIS A 172 -10.91 -8.81 0.66
CA HIS A 172 -9.91 -9.82 1.01
C HIS A 172 -9.69 -10.83 -0.11
N LYS A 173 -10.76 -11.38 -0.69
CA LYS A 173 -10.68 -12.31 -1.83
C LYS A 173 -9.98 -11.66 -3.02
N LYS A 174 -10.45 -10.47 -3.41
CA LYS A 174 -9.84 -9.72 -4.52
C LYS A 174 -8.37 -9.39 -4.28
N LEU A 175 -7.97 -9.09 -3.04
CA LEU A 175 -6.58 -8.82 -2.68
C LEU A 175 -5.71 -10.07 -2.85
N SER A 176 -6.16 -11.24 -2.37
CA SER A 176 -5.47 -12.51 -2.57
C SER A 176 -5.36 -12.89 -4.06
N GLU A 177 -6.39 -12.62 -4.85
CA GLU A 177 -6.37 -12.86 -6.30
C GLU A 177 -5.44 -11.87 -7.03
N SER A 178 -5.37 -10.62 -6.57
CA SER A 178 -4.58 -9.58 -7.23
C SER A 178 -3.09 -9.81 -7.09
N ILE A 179 -2.59 -10.23 -5.91
CA ILE A 179 -1.17 -10.55 -5.74
C ILE A 179 -0.73 -11.70 -6.67
N ARG A 180 -1.62 -12.67 -6.93
CA ARG A 180 -1.35 -13.83 -7.78
C ARG A 180 -1.27 -13.49 -9.28
N LYS A 181 -1.57 -12.25 -9.66
CA LYS A 181 -1.52 -11.72 -11.04
C LYS A 181 -0.35 -10.77 -11.26
N VAL A 182 0.53 -10.61 -10.27
CA VAL A 182 1.79 -9.88 -10.43
C VAL A 182 2.79 -10.77 -11.16
N GLY A 183 3.53 -10.23 -12.14
CA GLY A 183 4.47 -11.00 -12.96
C GLY A 183 5.53 -11.71 -12.14
N LYS A 184 6.18 -10.99 -11.21
CA LYS A 184 7.20 -11.56 -10.30
C LYS A 184 6.98 -11.12 -8.87
N THR A 185 6.85 -12.08 -7.97
CA THR A 185 6.66 -11.83 -6.53
C THR A 185 7.82 -12.41 -5.73
N TYR A 186 8.44 -11.54 -4.92
CA TYR A 186 9.56 -11.90 -4.04
C TYR A 186 9.20 -11.64 -2.59
N PHE A 187 9.15 -12.70 -1.79
CA PHE A 187 9.02 -12.62 -0.34
C PHE A 187 10.35 -12.96 0.32
N VAL A 188 10.82 -12.08 1.19
CA VAL A 188 11.96 -12.33 2.08
C VAL A 188 11.42 -12.27 3.51
N TRP A 189 11.44 -13.38 4.21
CA TRP A 189 10.90 -13.52 5.56
C TRP A 189 12.03 -13.63 6.57
N ASP A 190 11.85 -13.02 7.74
CA ASP A 190 12.73 -13.32 8.85
C ASP A 190 12.40 -14.70 9.46
N SER A 191 13.34 -15.22 10.26
CA SER A 191 13.22 -16.55 10.87
C SER A 191 12.03 -16.69 11.83
N ASN A 192 11.46 -15.58 12.32
CA ASN A 192 10.40 -15.54 13.33
C ASN A 192 9.00 -15.33 12.75
N VAL A 193 8.86 -15.24 11.43
CA VAL A 193 7.61 -14.85 10.75
C VAL A 193 6.38 -15.65 11.20
N PHE A 194 6.52 -16.97 11.40
CA PHE A 194 5.43 -17.83 11.87
C PHE A 194 5.28 -17.81 13.40
N GLN A 195 6.38 -17.69 14.12
CA GLN A 195 6.35 -17.66 15.58
C GLN A 195 5.63 -16.42 16.11
N SER A 196 5.72 -15.29 15.41
CA SER A 196 5.02 -14.05 15.78
C SER A 196 3.51 -14.25 15.87
N VAL A 197 2.90 -14.90 14.86
CA VAL A 197 1.46 -15.21 14.84
C VAL A 197 1.06 -16.16 15.96
N VAL A 198 1.86 -17.21 16.19
CA VAL A 198 1.59 -18.18 17.27
C VAL A 198 1.66 -17.51 18.65
N LYS A 199 2.65 -16.62 18.87
CA LYS A 199 2.76 -15.84 20.12
C LYS A 199 1.53 -14.96 20.33
N GLU A 200 1.06 -14.29 19.29
CA GLU A 200 -0.13 -13.45 19.37
C GLU A 200 -1.41 -14.26 19.64
N ILE A 201 -1.61 -15.39 18.98
CA ILE A 201 -2.75 -16.29 19.25
C ILE A 201 -2.74 -16.74 20.72
N LYS A 202 -1.58 -17.17 21.25
CA LYS A 202 -1.43 -17.55 22.64
C LYS A 202 -1.74 -16.39 23.60
N TYR A 203 -1.30 -15.18 23.28
CA TYR A 203 -1.58 -13.98 24.06
C TYR A 203 -3.08 -13.69 24.13
N PHE A 204 -3.77 -13.69 22.98
CA PHE A 204 -5.22 -13.44 22.93
C PHE A 204 -6.02 -14.53 23.64
N ALA A 205 -5.62 -15.80 23.52
CA ALA A 205 -6.22 -16.92 24.25
C ALA A 205 -6.01 -16.79 25.75
N GLY A 206 -4.81 -16.42 26.20
CA GLY A 206 -4.49 -16.21 27.62
C GLY A 206 -5.27 -15.06 28.28
N LEU A 207 -5.69 -14.08 27.48
CA LEU A 207 -6.57 -12.98 27.92
C LEU A 207 -8.06 -13.29 27.77
N ASN A 208 -8.44 -14.49 27.35
CA ASN A 208 -9.82 -14.87 27.02
C ASN A 208 -10.51 -13.96 25.98
N LEU A 209 -9.73 -13.40 25.05
CA LEU A 209 -10.22 -12.57 23.94
C LEU A 209 -10.63 -13.41 22.72
N ILE A 210 -10.24 -14.66 22.69
CA ILE A 210 -10.66 -15.69 21.73
C ILE A 210 -10.93 -16.99 22.45
N SER A 211 -11.86 -17.79 21.93
CA SER A 211 -12.26 -19.06 22.51
C SER A 211 -11.24 -20.18 22.20
N THR A 212 -11.34 -21.30 22.98
CA THR A 212 -10.54 -22.49 22.68
C THR A 212 -10.85 -23.05 21.28
N SER A 213 -12.10 -22.97 20.84
CA SER A 213 -12.51 -23.39 19.49
C SER A 213 -11.85 -22.51 18.42
N ASP A 214 -11.77 -21.19 18.65
CA ASP A 214 -11.10 -20.27 17.72
C ASP A 214 -9.61 -20.61 17.59
N VAL A 215 -8.94 -20.97 18.70
CA VAL A 215 -7.53 -21.41 18.67
C VAL A 215 -7.37 -22.67 17.81
N MET A 216 -8.30 -23.61 17.86
CA MET A 216 -8.27 -24.81 17.03
C MET A 216 -8.47 -24.48 15.54
N TYR A 217 -9.42 -23.60 15.21
CA TYR A 217 -9.62 -23.15 13.82
C TYR A 217 -8.39 -22.41 13.30
N LEU A 218 -7.83 -21.48 14.06
CA LEU A 218 -6.62 -20.76 13.70
C LEU A 218 -5.44 -21.69 13.49
N LYS A 219 -5.26 -22.72 14.35
CA LYS A 219 -4.23 -23.75 14.18
C LYS A 219 -4.40 -24.50 12.87
N ASN A 220 -5.63 -24.94 12.58
CA ASN A 220 -5.92 -25.69 11.34
C ASN A 220 -5.64 -24.84 10.10
N GLU A 221 -6.09 -23.58 10.09
CA GLU A 221 -5.83 -22.68 8.97
C GLU A 221 -4.34 -22.33 8.82
N LEU A 222 -3.58 -22.18 9.92
CA LEU A 222 -2.13 -21.99 9.85
C LEU A 222 -1.41 -23.22 9.28
N GLN A 223 -1.84 -24.43 9.64
CA GLN A 223 -1.29 -25.66 9.07
C GLN A 223 -1.60 -25.76 7.58
N GLN A 224 -2.84 -25.44 7.18
CA GLN A 224 -3.21 -25.43 5.76
C GLN A 224 -2.39 -24.38 4.98
N LEU A 225 -2.26 -23.17 5.54
CA LEU A 225 -1.45 -22.11 4.94
C LEU A 225 0.00 -22.53 4.76
N LEU A 226 0.61 -23.21 5.74
CA LEU A 226 1.97 -23.73 5.64
C LEU A 226 2.10 -24.75 4.49
N THR A 227 1.16 -25.69 4.40
CA THR A 227 1.12 -26.67 3.30
C THR A 227 0.98 -25.99 1.94
N ASP A 228 0.08 -24.99 1.83
CA ASP A 228 -0.11 -24.26 0.59
C ASP A 228 1.14 -23.47 0.20
N LEU A 229 1.84 -22.85 1.18
CA LEU A 229 3.09 -22.14 0.95
C LEU A 229 4.24 -23.05 0.55
N GLU A 230 4.32 -24.27 1.13
CA GLU A 230 5.29 -25.29 0.73
C GLU A 230 5.07 -25.69 -0.73
N HIS A 231 3.83 -25.99 -1.12
CA HIS A 231 3.49 -26.31 -2.51
C HIS A 231 3.82 -25.17 -3.46
N LEU A 232 3.48 -23.92 -3.09
CA LEU A 232 3.79 -22.75 -3.89
C LEU A 232 5.30 -22.50 -4.02
N SER A 233 6.08 -22.73 -2.97
CA SER A 233 7.53 -22.58 -3.00
C SER A 233 8.22 -23.63 -3.88
N ILE A 234 7.70 -24.85 -3.90
CA ILE A 234 8.19 -25.94 -4.78
C ILE A 234 7.81 -25.64 -6.24
N LYS A 235 6.58 -25.17 -6.49
CA LYS A 235 6.12 -24.83 -7.82
C LYS A 235 6.84 -23.61 -8.41
N GLY A 236 7.23 -22.64 -7.58
CA GLY A 236 7.90 -21.40 -7.99
C GLY A 236 7.01 -20.40 -8.73
N GLU A 237 5.69 -20.60 -8.73
CA GLU A 237 4.72 -19.71 -9.37
C GLU A 237 3.36 -19.80 -8.70
N PHE A 238 2.59 -18.71 -8.74
CA PHE A 238 1.18 -18.70 -8.35
C PHE A 238 0.29 -19.34 -9.42
N ASN A 239 0.44 -18.88 -10.66
CA ASN A 239 -0.23 -19.34 -11.87
C ASN A 239 0.78 -19.32 -13.00
N GLU A 240 0.43 -19.87 -14.15
CA GLU A 240 1.28 -19.82 -15.34
C GLU A 240 1.69 -18.38 -15.69
N GLY A 241 3.00 -18.14 -15.78
CA GLY A 241 3.57 -16.81 -16.05
C GLY A 241 3.66 -15.86 -14.86
N HIS A 242 3.26 -16.27 -13.64
CA HIS A 242 3.33 -15.47 -12.42
C HIS A 242 4.30 -16.05 -11.41
N GLU A 243 5.57 -15.69 -11.53
CA GLU A 243 6.67 -16.24 -10.75
C GLU A 243 6.59 -15.87 -9.26
N LEU A 244 6.93 -16.84 -8.39
CA LEU A 244 6.98 -16.66 -6.94
C LEU A 244 8.31 -17.15 -6.38
N TYR A 245 8.94 -16.30 -5.58
CA TYR A 245 10.17 -16.60 -4.87
C TYR A 245 10.00 -16.33 -3.38
N ILE A 246 10.29 -17.31 -2.55
CA ILE A 246 10.24 -17.20 -1.09
C ILE A 246 11.64 -17.47 -0.53
N TYR A 247 12.18 -16.51 0.20
CA TYR A 247 13.48 -16.58 0.85
C TYR A 247 13.31 -16.46 2.37
N LEU A 248 14.09 -17.22 3.11
CA LEU A 248 14.22 -17.06 4.56
C LEU A 248 15.55 -16.34 4.83
N SER A 249 15.47 -15.21 5.51
CA SER A 249 16.62 -14.43 5.92
C SER A 249 17.04 -14.80 7.36
N ASN A 250 18.33 -14.83 7.60
CA ASN A 250 18.89 -14.94 8.96
C ASN A 250 18.94 -13.59 9.69
N ILE A 251 18.50 -12.51 9.03
CA ILE A 251 18.44 -11.16 9.60
C ILE A 251 17.00 -10.89 10.02
N ASP A 252 16.82 -10.46 11.26
CA ASP A 252 15.51 -10.05 11.78
C ASP A 252 15.13 -8.68 11.21
N PHE A 253 13.84 -8.51 10.89
CA PHE A 253 13.31 -7.26 10.36
C PHE A 253 12.49 -6.54 11.42
N GLU A 254 12.74 -5.24 11.57
CA GLU A 254 12.01 -4.39 12.53
C GLU A 254 10.58 -4.07 12.07
N ALA A 255 10.32 -4.12 10.75
CA ALA A 255 9.03 -3.80 10.16
C ALA A 255 8.81 -4.58 8.85
N THR A 256 7.65 -4.38 8.23
CA THR A 256 7.39 -4.85 6.86
C THR A 256 7.70 -3.73 5.87
N TYR A 257 8.49 -4.07 4.88
CA TYR A 257 8.90 -3.22 3.76
C TYR A 257 8.41 -3.86 2.47
N SER A 258 7.73 -3.10 1.63
CA SER A 258 7.23 -3.61 0.35
C SER A 258 7.50 -2.62 -0.77
N TYR A 259 7.84 -3.14 -1.93
CA TYR A 259 8.01 -2.41 -3.17
C TYR A 259 7.15 -3.05 -4.23
N VAL A 260 6.42 -2.25 -4.98
CA VAL A 260 5.56 -2.70 -6.09
C VAL A 260 5.85 -1.84 -7.30
N SER A 261 5.99 -2.44 -8.48
CA SER A 261 6.24 -1.69 -9.72
C SER A 261 5.68 -2.36 -10.96
N ARG A 262 5.48 -1.53 -11.96
CA ARG A 262 5.34 -1.85 -13.38
C ARG A 262 6.08 -0.77 -14.18
N LYS A 263 6.04 -0.86 -15.53
CA LYS A 263 6.78 0.04 -16.43
C LYS A 263 6.75 1.53 -16.04
N ASP A 264 5.56 2.09 -15.77
CA ASP A 264 5.36 3.53 -15.53
C ASP A 264 4.86 3.84 -14.11
N TYR A 265 4.95 2.86 -13.19
CA TYR A 265 4.45 3.02 -11.83
C TYR A 265 5.37 2.29 -10.86
N GLN A 266 5.69 2.95 -9.75
CA GLN A 266 6.40 2.33 -8.63
C GLN A 266 6.00 2.96 -7.31
N ILE A 267 5.99 2.16 -6.27
CA ILE A 267 5.67 2.60 -4.92
C ILE A 267 6.44 1.78 -3.89
N SER A 268 6.97 2.46 -2.90
CA SER A 268 7.56 1.87 -1.69
C SER A 268 6.62 2.07 -0.52
N LEU A 269 6.37 1.00 0.24
CA LEU A 269 5.50 1.00 1.40
C LEU A 269 6.28 0.54 2.63
N PHE A 270 6.05 1.23 3.75
CA PHE A 270 6.54 0.86 5.08
C PHE A 270 5.33 0.68 5.98
N ARG A 271 5.19 -0.50 6.59
CA ARG A 271 4.08 -0.74 7.51
C ARG A 271 4.33 -0.02 8.83
N VAL A 272 3.32 0.73 9.27
CA VAL A 272 3.29 1.44 10.54
C VAL A 272 1.97 1.18 11.25
N TYR A 273 1.94 1.32 12.55
CA TYR A 273 0.70 1.20 13.35
C TYR A 273 -0.16 -0.02 12.98
N SER A 274 0.45 -1.21 12.96
CA SER A 274 -0.17 -2.49 12.66
C SER A 274 -0.49 -2.74 11.19
N ILE A 275 -1.48 -2.06 10.60
CA ILE A 275 -1.93 -2.29 9.22
C ILE A 275 -1.84 -1.06 8.31
N ASN A 276 -1.57 0.10 8.87
CA ASN A 276 -1.36 1.33 8.11
C ASN A 276 -0.02 1.31 7.38
N SER A 277 0.19 2.24 6.48
CA SER A 277 1.46 2.40 5.78
C SER A 277 1.88 3.85 5.67
N MET A 278 3.19 4.06 5.58
CA MET A 278 3.78 5.22 4.93
C MET A 278 4.23 4.76 3.56
N ASP A 279 3.97 5.54 2.53
CA ASP A 279 4.38 5.19 1.17
C ASP A 279 4.95 6.39 0.42
N SER A 280 5.80 6.07 -0.55
CA SER A 280 6.43 7.05 -1.43
C SER A 280 6.55 6.50 -2.84
N GLN A 281 6.25 7.34 -3.81
CA GLN A 281 6.50 7.07 -5.22
C GLN A 281 7.82 7.70 -5.71
N SER A 282 8.63 8.25 -4.80
CA SER A 282 9.94 8.79 -5.14
C SER A 282 10.83 7.72 -5.78
N PRO A 283 11.34 7.94 -7.00
CA PRO A 283 12.22 6.98 -7.68
C PRO A 283 13.45 6.63 -6.85
N GLN A 284 13.99 7.59 -6.11
CA GLN A 284 15.14 7.39 -5.24
C GLN A 284 14.83 6.39 -4.11
N ILE A 285 13.71 6.57 -3.39
CA ILE A 285 13.32 5.68 -2.30
C ILE A 285 12.95 4.30 -2.84
N CYS A 286 12.20 4.25 -3.93
CA CYS A 286 11.83 3.00 -4.57
C CYS A 286 13.05 2.18 -4.95
N GLN A 287 14.07 2.81 -5.54
CA GLN A 287 15.31 2.13 -5.92
C GLN A 287 16.13 1.68 -4.69
N ILE A 288 16.24 2.53 -3.66
CA ILE A 288 16.94 2.18 -2.41
C ILE A 288 16.26 0.98 -1.75
N GLN A 289 14.94 1.02 -1.60
CA GLN A 289 14.19 -0.06 -0.96
C GLN A 289 14.24 -1.36 -1.76
N LYS A 290 14.07 -1.29 -3.09
CA LYS A 290 14.21 -2.46 -3.97
C LYS A 290 15.59 -3.11 -3.80
N ASN A 291 16.65 -2.32 -3.91
CA ASN A 291 18.04 -2.82 -3.78
C ASN A 291 18.29 -3.43 -2.40
N TRP A 292 17.80 -2.77 -1.33
CA TRP A 292 17.93 -3.28 0.02
C TRP A 292 17.23 -4.63 0.19
N ILE A 293 15.97 -4.77 -0.23
CA ILE A 293 15.25 -6.05 -0.14
C ILE A 293 15.96 -7.13 -0.98
N GLN A 294 16.49 -6.78 -2.14
CA GLN A 294 17.24 -7.71 -2.98
C GLN A 294 18.55 -8.19 -2.33
N SER A 295 19.19 -7.36 -1.52
CA SER A 295 20.43 -7.73 -0.81
C SER A 295 20.21 -8.70 0.34
N LEU A 296 18.96 -8.96 0.74
CA LEU A 296 18.57 -9.87 1.82
C LEU A 296 18.32 -11.33 1.34
N LYS A 297 18.39 -11.57 0.03
CA LYS A 297 18.13 -12.89 -0.58
C LYS A 297 19.23 -13.88 -0.33
#